data_8f7b58eb0b2215ddf4b68f33587e8f82
#
_entry.id   8f7b58eb0b2215ddf4b68f33587e8f82
#
_cell.length_a   1.000
_cell.length_b   1.000
_cell.length_c   1.000
_cell.angle_alpha   90.00
_cell.angle_beta   90.00
_cell.angle_gamma   90.00
#
_symmetry.space_group_name_H-M   'P 1'
#
loop_
_entity.id
_entity.type
_entity.pdbx_description
1 polymer ?
#
loop_
_entity_poly.entity_id
_entity_poly.type
_entity_poly.pdbx_seq_one_letter_code
_entity_poly.pdbx_strand_id
1 'polypeptide(L)'
;MNTQVENGYQTIIASNYPSKYEDALEWLSSNDGYELAPDLISLVNQAMLDAVHDQDYDNADRYRDLLFQIYCFHGRVCFDSYLIALEYDRKPAERFYLPRRKVLKPLVDALQDLTDGKLDELFLSMPPRVGKTTLLMFFTTWCIGRNSESSNLYSSYSDIITSAFYNGINEILTDPLTYRWKSVFPDSKIVSTNAKDETLNIDRKKRYPSLTCRSLYGTLNGACDCNGILISDDLIGSIEEALNRDRLVAAWAKVDNNLLPRAKEHAKILWCGTRWSMIDPAGVRMELLLNDKSYSNRRFKIINLPALDENDESNFQYDYDVGFSTDYYRQRRASFERNNDMASWLAQYMGEPIEREGTLFETDGFMYYNGDLPAVEPDRKFLIVDPSFGGGDFLAGVVGYQYGDDVYIPNVIFDNAEKNVTQPKIGERAVRYDVSTIQVEANKSTESYTENIAQYLDGKKITIRTKAAPTTKGKEQRIFDRAPDIRAHFIFLDDGHRTKEYTMFMQNVFSFKITGKNKHDDAPDVLSMAAEFAFRNSDNRVAVFKRPF
;
A
#
# COMPACT_ATOMS: atom_id res chain seq x y z
N MET A 1 -21.22 35.32 -12.18
CA MET A 1 -22.49 34.86 -12.81
C MET A 1 -23.00 35.93 -13.77
N ASN A 2 -23.45 35.55 -14.98
CA ASN A 2 -24.03 36.51 -15.94
C ASN A 2 -25.49 36.76 -15.55
N THR A 3 -25.80 37.98 -15.13
CA THR A 3 -27.15 38.39 -14.67
C THR A 3 -28.26 38.10 -15.70
N GLN A 4 -27.93 38.12 -17.00
CA GLN A 4 -28.88 37.79 -18.07
C GLN A 4 -29.24 36.30 -18.08
N VAL A 5 -28.26 35.44 -17.86
CA VAL A 5 -28.48 33.98 -17.79
C VAL A 5 -29.34 33.63 -16.57
N GLU A 6 -29.04 34.25 -15.43
CA GLU A 6 -29.79 34.07 -14.18
C GLU A 6 -31.26 34.54 -14.34
N ASN A 7 -31.49 35.72 -14.88
CA ASN A 7 -32.85 36.26 -15.09
C ASN A 7 -33.66 35.37 -16.06
N GLY A 8 -33.05 34.91 -17.15
CA GLY A 8 -33.68 33.97 -18.08
C GLY A 8 -34.08 32.67 -17.42
N TYR A 9 -33.17 32.07 -16.67
CA TYR A 9 -33.41 30.86 -15.89
C TYR A 9 -34.56 31.03 -14.88
N GLN A 10 -34.53 32.08 -14.07
CA GLN A 10 -35.59 32.35 -13.07
C GLN A 10 -36.97 32.58 -13.74
N THR A 11 -37.00 33.22 -14.90
CA THR A 11 -38.23 33.40 -15.67
C THR A 11 -38.83 32.07 -16.12
N ILE A 12 -37.97 31.15 -16.61
CA ILE A 12 -38.37 29.81 -17.05
C ILE A 12 -38.88 28.97 -15.85
N ILE A 13 -38.14 28.94 -14.75
CA ILE A 13 -38.51 28.17 -13.55
C ILE A 13 -39.83 28.68 -12.93
N ALA A 14 -40.07 29.98 -12.97
CA ALA A 14 -41.31 30.58 -12.46
C ALA A 14 -42.53 30.32 -13.37
N SER A 15 -42.33 29.79 -14.58
CA SER A 15 -43.43 29.47 -15.50
C SER A 15 -44.24 28.27 -15.01
N ASN A 16 -45.51 28.17 -15.45
CA ASN A 16 -46.38 27.03 -15.18
C ASN A 16 -46.36 25.98 -16.30
N TYR A 17 -45.38 26.05 -17.20
CA TYR A 17 -45.31 25.07 -18.28
C TYR A 17 -44.84 23.69 -17.76
N PRO A 18 -45.42 22.59 -18.24
CA PRO A 18 -44.98 21.23 -17.88
C PRO A 18 -43.51 20.92 -18.23
N SER A 19 -42.99 21.63 -19.27
CA SER A 19 -41.60 21.47 -19.78
C SER A 19 -40.59 22.41 -19.13
N LYS A 20 -40.97 23.18 -18.10
CA LYS A 20 -40.11 24.23 -17.53
C LYS A 20 -38.72 23.77 -17.12
N TYR A 21 -38.55 22.52 -16.68
CA TYR A 21 -37.25 22.01 -16.26
C TYR A 21 -36.36 21.59 -17.44
N GLU A 22 -36.96 21.03 -18.51
CA GLU A 22 -36.29 20.75 -19.76
C GLU A 22 -35.89 22.07 -20.46
N ASP A 23 -36.81 23.04 -20.52
CA ASP A 23 -36.55 24.37 -21.07
C ASP A 23 -35.42 25.09 -20.29
N ALA A 24 -35.38 24.92 -18.95
CA ALA A 24 -34.33 25.44 -18.11
C ALA A 24 -32.97 24.80 -18.43
N LEU A 25 -32.91 23.46 -18.61
CA LEU A 25 -31.68 22.79 -19.01
C LEU A 25 -31.19 23.23 -20.38
N GLU A 26 -32.10 23.39 -21.37
CA GLU A 26 -31.76 23.89 -22.70
C GLU A 26 -31.21 25.31 -22.64
N TRP A 27 -31.82 26.19 -21.83
CA TRP A 27 -31.36 27.55 -21.60
C TRP A 27 -29.96 27.58 -20.96
N LEU A 28 -29.74 26.79 -19.90
CA LEU A 28 -28.45 26.71 -19.24
C LEU A 28 -27.37 26.16 -20.18
N SER A 29 -27.69 25.14 -20.96
CA SER A 29 -26.76 24.52 -21.92
C SER A 29 -26.36 25.49 -23.04
N SER A 30 -27.30 26.33 -23.49
CA SER A 30 -27.07 27.33 -24.55
C SER A 30 -26.29 28.56 -24.08
N ASN A 31 -26.21 28.78 -22.77
CA ASN A 31 -25.60 29.97 -22.16
C ASN A 31 -24.46 29.65 -21.17
N ASP A 32 -23.91 28.44 -21.18
CA ASP A 32 -22.87 27.99 -20.25
C ASP A 32 -23.23 28.23 -18.77
N GLY A 33 -24.50 28.06 -18.42
CA GLY A 33 -25.06 28.35 -17.10
C GLY A 33 -24.79 27.29 -16.05
N TYR A 34 -23.58 26.71 -16.00
CA TYR A 34 -23.19 25.63 -15.11
C TYR A 34 -23.38 25.94 -13.63
N GLU A 35 -23.24 27.20 -13.22
CA GLU A 35 -23.38 27.64 -11.83
C GLU A 35 -24.80 27.43 -11.27
N LEU A 36 -25.83 27.43 -12.15
CA LEU A 36 -27.23 27.24 -11.79
C LEU A 36 -27.68 25.75 -11.85
N ALA A 37 -26.86 24.86 -12.38
CA ALA A 37 -27.19 23.45 -12.48
C ALA A 37 -27.46 22.78 -11.11
N PRO A 38 -26.78 23.10 -10.00
CA PRO A 38 -27.11 22.56 -8.69
C PRO A 38 -28.52 22.92 -8.21
N ASP A 39 -29.00 24.13 -8.51
CA ASP A 39 -30.38 24.56 -8.21
C ASP A 39 -31.38 23.73 -9.03
N LEU A 40 -31.15 23.59 -10.32
CA LEU A 40 -32.01 22.77 -11.20
C LEU A 40 -32.02 21.31 -10.78
N ILE A 41 -30.87 20.73 -10.38
CA ILE A 41 -30.79 19.37 -9.82
C ILE A 41 -31.69 19.24 -8.59
N SER A 42 -31.66 20.22 -7.68
CA SER A 42 -32.49 20.21 -6.48
C SER A 42 -33.96 20.24 -6.78
N LEU A 43 -34.40 21.13 -7.70
CA LEU A 43 -35.79 21.30 -8.12
C LEU A 43 -36.34 20.02 -8.80
N VAL A 44 -35.58 19.45 -9.74
CA VAL A 44 -36.00 18.26 -10.48
C VAL A 44 -35.99 17.03 -9.58
N ASN A 45 -35.03 16.93 -8.65
CA ASN A 45 -35.01 15.85 -7.68
C ASN A 45 -36.24 15.90 -6.75
N GLN A 46 -36.65 17.09 -6.30
CA GLN A 46 -37.86 17.25 -5.51
C GLN A 46 -39.08 16.87 -6.32
N ALA A 47 -39.21 17.34 -7.57
CA ALA A 47 -40.32 16.99 -8.46
C ALA A 47 -40.40 15.47 -8.72
N MET A 48 -39.24 14.79 -8.84
CA MET A 48 -39.20 13.34 -8.97
C MET A 48 -39.73 12.64 -7.71
N LEU A 49 -39.32 13.10 -6.52
CA LEU A 49 -39.79 12.53 -5.24
C LEU A 49 -41.27 12.75 -5.05
N ASP A 50 -41.81 13.91 -5.41
CA ASP A 50 -43.24 14.23 -5.35
C ASP A 50 -44.03 13.32 -6.31
N ALA A 51 -43.55 13.12 -7.54
CA ALA A 51 -44.13 12.21 -8.51
C ALA A 51 -44.17 10.74 -8.01
N VAL A 52 -43.08 10.28 -7.37
CA VAL A 52 -43.05 8.94 -6.73
C VAL A 52 -44.06 8.84 -5.58
N HIS A 53 -44.17 9.91 -4.77
CA HIS A 53 -45.14 9.95 -3.66
C HIS A 53 -46.58 9.87 -4.17
N ASP A 54 -46.87 10.57 -5.26
CA ASP A 54 -48.18 10.63 -5.90
C ASP A 54 -48.47 9.41 -6.80
N GLN A 55 -47.56 8.44 -6.88
CA GLN A 55 -47.61 7.25 -7.73
C GLN A 55 -47.68 7.55 -9.24
N ASP A 56 -47.18 8.73 -9.64
CA ASP A 56 -47.02 9.14 -11.04
C ASP A 56 -45.68 8.67 -11.58
N TYR A 57 -45.62 7.39 -11.90
CA TYR A 57 -44.36 6.76 -12.34
C TYR A 57 -43.86 7.27 -13.69
N ASP A 58 -44.76 7.71 -14.57
CA ASP A 58 -44.40 8.27 -15.87
C ASP A 58 -43.58 9.57 -15.71
N ASN A 59 -44.07 10.49 -14.86
CA ASN A 59 -43.33 11.71 -14.55
C ASN A 59 -42.09 11.43 -13.68
N ALA A 60 -42.11 10.46 -12.77
CA ALA A 60 -40.95 10.06 -11.99
C ALA A 60 -39.80 9.56 -12.90
N ASP A 61 -40.10 8.73 -13.90
CA ASP A 61 -39.14 8.25 -14.89
C ASP A 61 -38.61 9.39 -15.78
N ARG A 62 -39.51 10.29 -16.24
CA ARG A 62 -39.12 11.48 -16.97
C ARG A 62 -38.16 12.38 -16.19
N TYR A 63 -38.43 12.64 -14.92
CA TYR A 63 -37.53 13.45 -14.08
C TYR A 63 -36.22 12.73 -13.78
N ARG A 64 -36.22 11.42 -13.64
CA ARG A 64 -34.99 10.63 -13.51
C ARG A 64 -34.09 10.78 -14.74
N ASP A 65 -34.67 10.68 -15.94
CA ASP A 65 -33.94 10.84 -17.20
C ASP A 65 -33.46 12.28 -17.38
N LEU A 66 -34.24 13.26 -16.96
CA LEU A 66 -33.83 14.66 -16.95
C LEU A 66 -32.68 14.93 -15.97
N LEU A 67 -32.72 14.35 -14.76
CA LEU A 67 -31.63 14.43 -13.80
C LEU A 67 -30.33 13.89 -14.39
N PHE A 68 -30.39 12.77 -15.11
CA PHE A 68 -29.21 12.26 -15.81
C PHE A 68 -28.63 13.29 -16.80
N GLN A 69 -29.48 13.93 -17.59
CA GLN A 69 -29.05 14.95 -18.54
C GLN A 69 -28.42 16.16 -17.83
N ILE A 70 -29.02 16.60 -16.71
CA ILE A 70 -28.48 17.73 -15.92
C ILE A 70 -27.13 17.33 -15.30
N TYR A 71 -26.99 16.09 -14.76
CA TYR A 71 -25.70 15.59 -14.27
C TYR A 71 -24.65 15.49 -15.40
N CYS A 72 -25.04 15.08 -16.60
CA CYS A 72 -24.12 15.08 -17.76
C CYS A 72 -23.69 16.50 -18.13
N PHE A 73 -24.59 17.47 -18.15
CA PHE A 73 -24.27 18.86 -18.42
C PHE A 73 -23.33 19.43 -17.35
N HIS A 74 -23.73 19.37 -16.08
CA HIS A 74 -22.93 19.88 -14.97
C HIS A 74 -21.61 19.11 -14.78
N GLY A 75 -21.58 17.82 -15.08
CA GLY A 75 -20.41 16.96 -14.99
C GLY A 75 -19.24 17.36 -15.89
N ARG A 76 -19.49 18.19 -16.92
CA ARG A 76 -18.40 18.75 -17.75
C ARG A 76 -17.48 19.67 -16.94
N VAL A 77 -17.98 20.30 -15.89
CA VAL A 77 -17.24 21.25 -15.06
C VAL A 77 -17.13 20.82 -13.58
N CYS A 78 -18.04 19.98 -13.10
CA CYS A 78 -18.14 19.55 -11.72
C CYS A 78 -17.82 18.05 -11.59
N PHE A 79 -16.75 17.71 -10.86
CA PHE A 79 -16.29 16.33 -10.70
C PHE A 79 -17.31 15.47 -9.94
N ASP A 80 -17.96 15.99 -8.90
CA ASP A 80 -19.01 15.29 -8.16
C ASP A 80 -20.17 14.86 -9.08
N SER A 81 -20.67 15.77 -9.91
CA SER A 81 -21.73 15.48 -10.87
C SER A 81 -21.28 14.51 -11.96
N TYR A 82 -20.03 14.63 -12.41
CA TYR A 82 -19.45 13.65 -13.33
C TYR A 82 -19.47 12.24 -12.76
N LEU A 83 -19.05 12.05 -11.51
CA LEU A 83 -19.02 10.75 -10.85
C LEU A 83 -20.43 10.14 -10.73
N ILE A 84 -21.46 10.97 -10.51
CA ILE A 84 -22.85 10.52 -10.48
C ILE A 84 -23.32 10.12 -11.90
N ALA A 85 -23.04 10.96 -12.89
CA ALA A 85 -23.42 10.68 -14.27
C ALA A 85 -22.71 9.44 -14.84
N LEU A 86 -21.43 9.26 -14.52
CA LEU A 86 -20.60 8.20 -15.08
C LEU A 86 -21.17 6.79 -14.87
N GLU A 87 -21.74 6.54 -13.68
CA GLU A 87 -22.27 5.24 -13.28
C GLU A 87 -23.81 5.24 -13.14
N TYR A 88 -24.51 6.17 -13.80
CA TYR A 88 -25.92 6.46 -13.54
C TYR A 88 -26.84 5.25 -13.68
N ASP A 89 -26.65 4.42 -14.70
CA ASP A 89 -27.49 3.27 -15.00
C ASP A 89 -27.08 1.98 -14.28
N ARG A 90 -25.96 1.99 -13.54
CA ARG A 90 -25.55 0.82 -12.77
C ARG A 90 -26.46 0.63 -11.56
N LYS A 91 -26.63 -0.61 -11.14
CA LYS A 91 -27.36 -0.90 -9.90
C LYS A 91 -26.69 -0.24 -8.69
N PRO A 92 -27.45 0.22 -7.70
CA PRO A 92 -26.90 0.96 -6.56
C PRO A 92 -25.71 0.26 -5.88
N ALA A 93 -25.78 -1.06 -5.66
CA ALA A 93 -24.70 -1.85 -5.05
C ALA A 93 -23.43 -1.97 -5.93
N GLU A 94 -23.57 -1.79 -7.25
CA GLU A 94 -22.46 -1.90 -8.21
C GLU A 94 -21.78 -0.55 -8.48
N ARG A 95 -22.37 0.56 -8.03
CA ARG A 95 -21.81 1.90 -8.18
C ARG A 95 -20.64 2.09 -7.23
N PHE A 96 -19.55 2.63 -7.75
CA PHE A 96 -18.41 2.97 -6.90
C PHE A 96 -18.70 4.22 -6.06
N TYR A 97 -19.15 5.31 -6.68
CA TYR A 97 -19.16 6.61 -6.02
C TYR A 97 -20.34 6.81 -5.07
N LEU A 98 -21.57 6.61 -5.51
CA LEU A 98 -22.75 7.00 -4.72
C LEU A 98 -22.81 6.36 -3.32
N PRO A 99 -22.54 5.06 -3.13
CA PRO A 99 -22.48 4.50 -1.77
C PRO A 99 -21.39 5.12 -0.88
N ARG A 100 -20.31 5.61 -1.49
CA ARG A 100 -19.13 6.18 -0.81
C ARG A 100 -19.12 7.70 -0.75
N ARG A 101 -20.08 8.37 -1.40
CA ARG A 101 -20.07 9.82 -1.63
C ARG A 101 -19.90 10.61 -0.34
N LYS A 102 -20.60 10.23 0.74
CA LYS A 102 -20.53 10.94 2.03
C LYS A 102 -19.08 11.02 2.55
N VAL A 103 -18.31 9.95 2.40
CA VAL A 103 -16.92 9.84 2.88
C VAL A 103 -15.93 10.41 1.87
N LEU A 104 -16.15 10.17 0.57
CA LEU A 104 -15.23 10.60 -0.48
C LEU A 104 -15.42 12.07 -0.93
N LYS A 105 -16.53 12.71 -0.58
CA LYS A 105 -16.85 14.08 -1.02
C LYS A 105 -15.73 15.09 -0.72
N PRO A 106 -15.11 15.11 0.48
CA PRO A 106 -13.99 16.02 0.75
C PRO A 106 -12.77 15.81 -0.17
N LEU A 107 -12.51 14.55 -0.62
CA LEU A 107 -11.46 14.22 -1.56
C LEU A 107 -11.84 14.70 -2.98
N VAL A 108 -13.10 14.48 -3.37
CA VAL A 108 -13.65 14.91 -4.66
C VAL A 108 -13.59 16.42 -4.79
N ASP A 109 -13.93 17.15 -3.72
CA ASP A 109 -13.84 18.63 -3.70
C ASP A 109 -12.39 19.11 -3.80
N ALA A 110 -11.45 18.43 -3.15
CA ALA A 110 -10.03 18.77 -3.26
C ALA A 110 -9.45 18.45 -4.65
N LEU A 111 -9.90 17.38 -5.30
CA LEU A 111 -9.57 17.07 -6.70
C LEU A 111 -10.14 18.14 -7.66
N GLN A 112 -11.34 18.61 -7.40
CA GLN A 112 -11.93 19.77 -8.11
C GLN A 112 -11.05 21.02 -7.94
N ASP A 113 -10.69 21.36 -6.69
CA ASP A 113 -9.84 22.52 -6.37
C ASP A 113 -8.46 22.42 -7.05
N LEU A 114 -7.90 21.21 -7.19
CA LEU A 114 -6.65 20.98 -7.90
C LEU A 114 -6.79 21.33 -9.40
N THR A 115 -7.85 20.86 -10.05
CA THR A 115 -8.08 21.14 -11.48
C THR A 115 -8.48 22.59 -11.75
N ASP A 116 -9.17 23.22 -10.81
CA ASP A 116 -9.57 24.64 -10.91
C ASP A 116 -8.42 25.61 -10.62
N GLY A 117 -7.24 25.07 -10.32
CA GLY A 117 -6.05 25.85 -10.09
C GLY A 117 -6.00 26.56 -8.73
N LYS A 118 -6.86 26.18 -7.78
CA LYS A 118 -6.80 26.67 -6.39
C LYS A 118 -5.67 26.01 -5.61
N LEU A 119 -5.29 24.79 -6.00
CA LEU A 119 -4.15 24.04 -5.48
C LEU A 119 -3.12 23.79 -6.59
N ASP A 120 -1.87 23.63 -6.19
CA ASP A 120 -0.77 23.23 -7.07
C ASP A 120 -0.37 21.77 -6.80
N GLU A 121 -0.52 21.32 -5.55
CA GLU A 121 -0.29 19.95 -5.15
C GLU A 121 -1.37 19.45 -4.18
N LEU A 122 -1.74 18.16 -4.32
CA LEU A 122 -2.71 17.51 -3.45
C LEU A 122 -2.15 16.17 -3.00
N PHE A 123 -2.24 15.89 -1.70
CA PHE A 123 -1.84 14.61 -1.09
C PHE A 123 -3.08 13.91 -0.56
N LEU A 124 -3.31 12.68 -1.04
CA LEU A 124 -4.40 11.82 -0.62
C LEU A 124 -3.85 10.52 -0.03
N SER A 125 -4.14 10.27 1.24
CA SER A 125 -3.78 9.02 1.91
C SER A 125 -5.04 8.30 2.35
N MET A 126 -5.13 7.01 2.03
CA MET A 126 -6.23 6.13 2.40
C MET A 126 -5.71 4.70 2.60
N PRO A 127 -6.40 3.86 3.38
CA PRO A 127 -6.07 2.46 3.55
C PRO A 127 -5.98 1.68 2.24
N PRO A 128 -5.33 0.52 2.22
CA PRO A 128 -5.36 -0.38 1.08
C PRO A 128 -6.78 -0.84 0.73
N ARG A 129 -7.05 -1.03 -0.58
CA ARG A 129 -8.29 -1.63 -1.13
C ARG A 129 -9.59 -0.82 -0.95
N VAL A 130 -9.54 0.43 -0.53
CA VAL A 130 -10.75 1.28 -0.38
C VAL A 130 -11.18 1.97 -1.69
N GLY A 131 -10.47 1.70 -2.81
CA GLY A 131 -10.84 2.20 -4.13
C GLY A 131 -10.08 3.45 -4.59
N LYS A 132 -8.88 3.72 -4.03
CA LYS A 132 -7.99 4.81 -4.47
C LYS A 132 -7.84 4.87 -5.97
N THR A 133 -7.33 3.80 -6.55
CA THR A 133 -7.03 3.72 -7.99
C THR A 133 -8.28 3.88 -8.86
N THR A 134 -9.45 3.37 -8.41
CA THR A 134 -10.73 3.60 -9.12
C THR A 134 -11.10 5.08 -9.15
N LEU A 135 -10.97 5.77 -8.01
CA LEU A 135 -11.21 7.23 -7.95
C LEU A 135 -10.24 7.98 -8.87
N LEU A 136 -8.97 7.57 -8.92
CA LEU A 136 -7.97 8.17 -9.82
C LEU A 136 -8.29 7.92 -11.30
N MET A 137 -8.79 6.73 -11.66
CA MET A 137 -9.24 6.44 -13.04
C MET A 137 -10.39 7.37 -13.43
N PHE A 138 -11.41 7.50 -12.59
CA PHE A 138 -12.53 8.40 -12.84
C PHE A 138 -12.08 9.86 -12.91
N PHE A 139 -11.19 10.28 -12.04
CA PHE A 139 -10.61 11.61 -12.07
C PHE A 139 -9.82 11.88 -13.35
N THR A 140 -8.99 10.93 -13.78
CA THR A 140 -8.20 11.05 -15.00
C THR A 140 -9.08 11.15 -16.24
N THR A 141 -10.13 10.31 -16.35
CA THR A 141 -11.06 10.35 -17.48
C THR A 141 -11.86 11.67 -17.53
N TRP A 142 -12.18 12.24 -16.37
CA TRP A 142 -12.79 13.56 -16.29
C TRP A 142 -11.83 14.67 -16.74
N CYS A 143 -10.58 14.65 -16.27
CA CYS A 143 -9.57 15.64 -16.67
C CYS A 143 -9.33 15.63 -18.19
N ILE A 144 -9.24 14.45 -18.79
CA ILE A 144 -9.04 14.27 -20.23
C ILE A 144 -10.24 14.78 -21.03
N GLY A 145 -11.47 14.48 -20.57
CA GLY A 145 -12.68 14.95 -21.22
C GLY A 145 -12.87 16.47 -21.09
N ARG A 146 -12.52 17.03 -19.93
CA ARG A 146 -12.61 18.48 -19.67
C ARG A 146 -11.58 19.30 -20.45
N ASN A 147 -10.39 18.76 -20.65
CA ASN A 147 -9.32 19.40 -21.41
C ASN A 147 -8.50 18.39 -22.21
N SER A 148 -8.96 18.08 -23.42
CA SER A 148 -8.30 17.15 -24.32
C SER A 148 -6.94 17.66 -24.83
N GLU A 149 -6.64 18.97 -24.69
CA GLU A 149 -5.35 19.56 -25.06
C GLU A 149 -4.23 19.30 -24.04
N SER A 150 -4.57 18.93 -22.82
CA SER A 150 -3.57 18.62 -21.80
C SER A 150 -2.90 17.27 -22.02
N SER A 151 -1.64 17.16 -21.56
CA SER A 151 -0.93 15.89 -21.44
C SER A 151 -0.87 15.54 -19.95
N ASN A 152 -1.36 14.36 -19.58
CA ASN A 152 -1.40 13.89 -18.21
C ASN A 152 -0.45 12.69 -18.06
N LEU A 153 0.18 12.57 -16.90
CA LEU A 153 1.11 11.51 -16.59
C LEU A 153 0.67 10.77 -15.32
N TYR A 154 0.50 9.45 -15.44
CA TYR A 154 0.29 8.56 -14.30
C TYR A 154 1.55 7.74 -14.03
N SER A 155 1.98 7.67 -12.77
CA SER A 155 3.13 6.88 -12.35
C SER A 155 2.86 6.11 -11.07
N SER A 156 3.35 4.86 -11.02
CA SER A 156 3.30 3.98 -9.87
C SER A 156 4.61 3.20 -9.74
N TYR A 157 4.75 2.37 -8.70
CA TYR A 157 5.99 1.62 -8.46
C TYR A 157 6.26 0.51 -9.49
N SER A 158 5.26 0.01 -10.22
CA SER A 158 5.46 -1.11 -11.16
C SER A 158 4.71 -0.96 -12.47
N ASP A 159 5.22 -1.60 -13.53
CA ASP A 159 4.59 -1.63 -14.86
C ASP A 159 3.26 -2.40 -14.85
N ILE A 160 3.08 -3.38 -13.95
CA ILE A 160 1.81 -4.12 -13.81
C ILE A 160 0.69 -3.17 -13.39
N ILE A 161 0.97 -2.28 -12.43
CA ILE A 161 -0.02 -1.31 -11.93
C ILE A 161 -0.33 -0.26 -13.00
N THR A 162 0.68 0.25 -13.71
CA THR A 162 0.47 1.25 -14.76
C THR A 162 -0.34 0.67 -15.93
N SER A 163 -0.06 -0.58 -16.32
CA SER A 163 -0.85 -1.29 -17.34
C SER A 163 -2.29 -1.52 -16.89
N ALA A 164 -2.52 -1.92 -15.64
CA ALA A 164 -3.86 -2.08 -15.10
C ALA A 164 -4.63 -0.75 -15.09
N PHE A 165 -3.98 0.35 -14.69
CA PHE A 165 -4.57 1.69 -14.73
C PHE A 165 -4.93 2.12 -16.16
N TYR A 166 -4.00 1.96 -17.11
CA TYR A 166 -4.23 2.26 -18.51
C TYR A 166 -5.42 1.49 -19.10
N ASN A 167 -5.50 0.17 -18.79
CA ASN A 167 -6.61 -0.66 -19.27
C ASN A 167 -7.94 -0.23 -18.65
N GLY A 168 -7.98 0.11 -17.37
CA GLY A 168 -9.18 0.64 -16.72
C GLY A 168 -9.64 1.99 -17.30
N ILE A 169 -8.71 2.87 -17.65
CA ILE A 169 -9.03 4.12 -18.38
C ILE A 169 -9.67 3.80 -19.73
N ASN A 170 -9.09 2.88 -20.51
CA ASN A 170 -9.66 2.49 -21.81
C ASN A 170 -11.07 1.90 -21.65
N GLU A 171 -11.31 1.07 -20.64
CA GLU A 171 -12.63 0.51 -20.35
C GLU A 171 -13.65 1.62 -20.08
N ILE A 172 -13.34 2.57 -19.18
CA ILE A 172 -14.24 3.69 -18.88
C ILE A 172 -14.59 4.51 -20.12
N LEU A 173 -13.63 4.72 -21.03
CA LEU A 173 -13.81 5.54 -22.22
C LEU A 173 -14.55 4.79 -23.35
N THR A 174 -14.51 3.45 -23.40
CA THR A 174 -14.98 2.65 -24.53
C THR A 174 -16.17 1.75 -24.25
N ASP A 175 -16.49 1.48 -22.96
CA ASP A 175 -17.66 0.67 -22.59
C ASP A 175 -18.89 1.57 -22.27
N PRO A 176 -19.80 1.80 -23.22
CA PRO A 176 -20.98 2.64 -23.00
C PRO A 176 -22.08 1.92 -22.20
N LEU A 177 -21.96 0.62 -21.96
CA LEU A 177 -22.95 -0.12 -21.17
C LEU A 177 -22.71 0.08 -19.68
N THR A 178 -21.44 0.16 -19.27
CA THR A 178 -21.05 0.30 -17.87
C THR A 178 -20.87 1.77 -17.47
N TYR A 179 -20.29 2.56 -18.36
CA TYR A 179 -19.90 3.95 -18.07
C TYR A 179 -20.48 4.95 -19.06
N ARG A 180 -20.98 6.06 -18.56
CA ARG A 180 -21.62 7.14 -19.35
C ARG A 180 -20.65 8.29 -19.72
N TRP A 181 -19.33 8.00 -19.83
CA TRP A 181 -18.34 9.01 -20.17
C TRP A 181 -18.70 9.80 -21.43
N LYS A 182 -19.13 9.09 -22.48
CA LYS A 182 -19.50 9.69 -23.77
C LYS A 182 -20.77 10.55 -23.71
N SER A 183 -21.65 10.31 -22.73
CA SER A 183 -22.83 11.17 -22.49
C SER A 183 -22.43 12.52 -21.88
N VAL A 184 -21.38 12.54 -21.04
CA VAL A 184 -20.85 13.79 -20.46
C VAL A 184 -20.01 14.56 -21.49
N PHE A 185 -19.16 13.85 -22.25
CA PHE A 185 -18.26 14.44 -23.26
C PHE A 185 -18.59 13.93 -24.67
N PRO A 186 -19.74 14.35 -25.26
CA PRO A 186 -20.23 13.81 -26.53
C PRO A 186 -19.31 14.09 -27.71
N ASP A 187 -18.59 15.22 -27.69
CA ASP A 187 -17.74 15.67 -28.78
C ASP A 187 -16.34 15.06 -28.78
N SER A 188 -15.88 14.56 -27.62
CA SER A 188 -14.55 13.99 -27.47
C SER A 188 -14.42 12.64 -28.20
N LYS A 189 -13.30 12.41 -28.87
CA LYS A 189 -13.03 11.20 -29.68
C LYS A 189 -11.70 10.59 -29.31
N ILE A 190 -11.67 9.27 -29.11
CA ILE A 190 -10.43 8.51 -29.00
C ILE A 190 -9.82 8.43 -30.40
N VAL A 191 -8.64 9.03 -30.58
CA VAL A 191 -7.94 9.08 -31.87
C VAL A 191 -6.91 7.98 -32.01
N SER A 192 -6.25 7.65 -30.92
CA SER A 192 -5.30 6.53 -30.89
C SER A 192 -5.07 6.02 -29.47
N THR A 193 -4.85 4.71 -29.38
CA THR A 193 -4.43 4.00 -28.18
C THR A 193 -3.19 3.18 -28.52
N ASN A 194 -2.27 3.04 -27.56
CA ASN A 194 -1.11 2.18 -27.69
C ASN A 194 -0.89 1.44 -26.38
N ALA A 195 -1.29 0.20 -26.31
CA ALA A 195 -1.19 -0.63 -25.12
C ALA A 195 0.27 -0.97 -24.75
N LYS A 196 1.18 -1.05 -25.74
CA LYS A 196 2.60 -1.31 -25.48
C LYS A 196 3.28 -0.14 -24.78
N ASP A 197 2.94 1.07 -25.21
CA ASP A 197 3.51 2.30 -24.67
C ASP A 197 2.58 2.96 -23.63
N GLU A 198 1.45 2.30 -23.29
CA GLU A 198 0.44 2.77 -22.33
C GLU A 198 0.07 4.23 -22.56
N THR A 199 -0.25 4.59 -23.81
CA THR A 199 -0.57 5.95 -24.22
C THR A 199 -1.93 6.05 -24.91
N LEU A 200 -2.61 7.17 -24.69
CA LEU A 200 -3.92 7.47 -25.23
C LEU A 200 -3.97 8.90 -25.75
N ASN A 201 -4.57 9.12 -26.93
CA ASN A 201 -4.87 10.44 -27.47
C ASN A 201 -6.38 10.64 -27.65
N ILE A 202 -6.87 11.77 -27.19
CA ILE A 202 -8.23 12.26 -27.39
C ILE A 202 -8.19 13.46 -28.36
N ASP A 203 -9.16 13.50 -29.28
CA ASP A 203 -9.44 14.52 -30.30
C ASP A 203 -8.36 14.68 -31.38
N ARG A 204 -7.10 14.60 -31.05
CA ARG A 204 -5.99 14.66 -32.01
C ARG A 204 -4.72 13.97 -31.50
N LYS A 205 -3.88 13.48 -32.43
CA LYS A 205 -2.55 13.00 -32.09
C LYS A 205 -1.65 14.16 -31.68
N LYS A 206 -0.93 13.98 -30.59
CA LYS A 206 0.05 14.94 -30.05
C LYS A 206 1.41 14.26 -29.88
N ARG A 207 2.46 15.07 -29.84
CA ARG A 207 3.81 14.57 -29.49
C ARG A 207 3.80 13.94 -28.09
N TYR A 208 3.10 14.59 -27.15
CA TYR A 208 2.84 14.07 -25.81
C TYR A 208 1.35 13.76 -25.69
N PRO A 209 1.01 12.49 -25.50
CA PRO A 209 -0.37 12.03 -25.49
C PRO A 209 -1.23 12.66 -24.39
N SER A 210 -2.55 12.57 -24.55
CA SER A 210 -3.49 13.03 -23.51
C SER A 210 -3.33 12.29 -22.19
N LEU A 211 -2.91 11.02 -22.26
CA LEU A 211 -2.48 10.22 -21.12
C LEU A 211 -1.24 9.42 -21.49
N THR A 212 -0.29 9.37 -20.58
CA THR A 212 0.86 8.43 -20.58
C THR A 212 0.93 7.78 -19.22
N CYS A 213 1.04 6.45 -19.16
CA CYS A 213 1.29 5.70 -17.93
C CYS A 213 2.70 5.14 -17.95
N ARG A 214 3.47 5.31 -16.88
CA ARG A 214 4.85 4.81 -16.74
C ARG A 214 5.17 4.51 -15.29
N SER A 215 5.80 3.37 -15.04
CA SER A 215 6.32 3.11 -13.71
C SER A 215 7.49 4.05 -13.35
N LEU A 216 7.67 4.29 -12.06
CA LEU A 216 8.76 5.12 -11.54
C LEU A 216 10.15 4.63 -12.00
N TYR A 217 10.29 3.31 -12.15
CA TYR A 217 11.53 2.67 -12.57
C TYR A 217 11.63 2.45 -14.09
N GLY A 218 10.58 2.82 -14.83
CA GLY A 218 10.56 2.77 -16.28
C GLY A 218 11.29 3.96 -16.94
N THR A 219 11.22 4.02 -18.29
CA THR A 219 11.81 5.12 -19.05
C THR A 219 10.89 6.35 -19.02
N LEU A 220 11.25 7.36 -18.24
CA LEU A 220 10.56 8.65 -18.14
C LEU A 220 11.20 9.73 -19.02
N ASN A 221 12.54 9.76 -19.07
CA ASN A 221 13.27 10.80 -19.77
C ASN A 221 13.07 10.73 -21.28
N GLY A 222 12.57 11.83 -21.87
CA GLY A 222 12.27 11.94 -23.29
C GLY A 222 11.01 11.22 -23.77
N ALA A 223 10.40 10.35 -22.95
CA ALA A 223 9.21 9.57 -23.30
C ALA A 223 7.91 10.30 -22.99
N CYS A 224 7.88 11.15 -21.99
CA CYS A 224 6.68 11.87 -21.55
C CYS A 224 6.96 13.31 -21.13
N ASP A 225 5.90 14.12 -21.16
CA ASP A 225 5.85 15.50 -20.69
C ASP A 225 4.42 15.77 -20.19
N CYS A 226 4.27 16.51 -19.13
CA CYS A 226 3.00 16.74 -18.46
C CYS A 226 2.76 18.24 -18.28
N ASN A 227 1.72 18.75 -18.92
CA ASN A 227 1.24 20.11 -18.70
C ASN A 227 -0.15 20.16 -18.04
N GLY A 228 -0.77 19.01 -17.84
CA GLY A 228 -2.02 18.81 -17.12
C GLY A 228 -1.77 18.36 -15.68
N ILE A 229 -2.04 17.11 -15.38
CA ILE A 229 -1.89 16.54 -14.04
C ILE A 229 -0.89 15.39 -14.07
N LEU A 230 0.11 15.47 -13.17
CA LEU A 230 1.00 14.39 -12.82
C LEU A 230 0.40 13.67 -11.61
N ILE A 231 0.11 12.39 -11.77
CA ILE A 231 -0.47 11.52 -10.73
C ILE A 231 0.60 10.52 -10.30
N SER A 232 0.94 10.56 -9.02
CA SER A 232 1.82 9.59 -8.36
C SER A 232 0.97 8.70 -7.47
N ASP A 233 0.80 7.42 -7.86
CA ASP A 233 -0.03 6.45 -7.13
C ASP A 233 0.84 5.32 -6.60
N ASP A 234 0.80 5.09 -5.28
CA ASP A 234 1.53 4.03 -4.58
C ASP A 234 2.97 3.85 -5.11
N LEU A 235 3.88 4.84 -4.87
CA LEU A 235 5.27 4.79 -5.37
C LEU A 235 6.17 3.81 -4.62
N ILE A 236 5.74 3.28 -3.48
CA ILE A 236 6.39 2.24 -2.69
C ILE A 236 5.50 1.00 -2.74
N GLY A 237 6.08 -0.12 -3.15
CA GLY A 237 5.32 -1.34 -3.47
C GLY A 237 5.16 -2.32 -2.32
N SER A 238 6.03 -2.27 -1.29
CA SER A 238 6.02 -3.25 -0.22
C SER A 238 6.61 -2.73 1.09
N ILE A 239 6.31 -3.47 2.17
CA ILE A 239 6.91 -3.22 3.49
C ILE A 239 8.43 -3.40 3.45
N GLU A 240 8.94 -4.34 2.66
CA GLU A 240 10.39 -4.58 2.51
C GLU A 240 11.12 -3.35 1.94
N GLU A 241 10.51 -2.69 0.98
CA GLU A 241 11.01 -1.45 0.42
C GLU A 241 10.92 -0.31 1.46
N ALA A 242 9.80 -0.24 2.16
CA ALA A 242 9.52 0.78 3.17
C ALA A 242 10.47 0.71 4.39
N LEU A 243 10.91 -0.48 4.76
CA LEU A 243 11.87 -0.70 5.86
C LEU A 243 13.32 -0.40 5.45
N ASN A 244 13.62 -0.35 4.17
CA ASN A 244 14.96 -0.11 3.67
C ASN A 244 15.16 1.38 3.35
N ARG A 245 15.87 2.10 4.23
CA ARG A 245 16.14 3.53 4.08
C ARG A 245 16.83 3.87 2.74
N ASP A 246 17.79 3.06 2.31
CA ASP A 246 18.51 3.31 1.06
C ASP A 246 17.58 3.19 -0.15
N ARG A 247 16.62 2.27 -0.13
CA ARG A 247 15.59 2.15 -1.17
C ARG A 247 14.65 3.36 -1.18
N LEU A 248 14.22 3.83 -0.01
CA LEU A 248 13.38 5.04 0.09
C LEU A 248 14.12 6.28 -0.44
N VAL A 249 15.39 6.45 -0.08
CA VAL A 249 16.24 7.54 -0.61
C VAL A 249 16.41 7.41 -2.13
N ALA A 250 16.61 6.19 -2.65
CA ALA A 250 16.72 5.96 -4.09
C ALA A 250 15.38 6.22 -4.82
N ALA A 251 14.25 5.86 -4.22
CA ALA A 251 12.92 6.15 -4.76
C ALA A 251 12.68 7.66 -4.82
N TRP A 252 12.98 8.40 -3.76
CA TRP A 252 12.90 9.85 -3.77
C TRP A 252 13.81 10.47 -4.84
N ALA A 253 15.06 10.03 -4.94
CA ALA A 253 15.97 10.52 -5.98
C ALA A 253 15.44 10.28 -7.40
N LYS A 254 14.75 9.18 -7.65
CA LYS A 254 14.03 8.93 -8.92
C LYS A 254 12.86 9.87 -9.13
N VAL A 255 12.08 10.12 -8.10
CA VAL A 255 10.96 11.08 -8.14
C VAL A 255 11.49 12.46 -8.46
N ASP A 256 12.48 12.95 -7.72
CA ASP A 256 13.01 14.30 -7.83
C ASP A 256 13.73 14.54 -9.16
N ASN A 257 14.55 13.58 -9.62
CA ASN A 257 15.35 13.77 -10.83
C ASN A 257 14.68 13.32 -12.13
N ASN A 258 13.70 12.39 -12.08
CA ASN A 258 13.13 11.81 -13.29
C ASN A 258 11.63 12.09 -13.45
N LEU A 259 10.82 12.01 -12.37
CA LEU A 259 9.37 12.13 -12.44
C LEU A 259 8.91 13.59 -12.36
N LEU A 260 9.29 14.33 -11.33
CA LEU A 260 8.89 15.73 -11.14
C LEU A 260 9.32 16.63 -12.29
N PRO A 261 10.53 16.47 -12.91
CA PRO A 261 10.89 17.27 -14.08
C PRO A 261 10.05 17.01 -15.33
N ARG A 262 9.15 16.00 -15.33
CA ARG A 262 8.16 15.83 -16.41
C ARG A 262 6.99 16.78 -16.30
N ALA A 263 6.70 17.28 -15.09
CA ALA A 263 5.67 18.27 -14.87
C ALA A 263 6.18 19.66 -15.30
N LYS A 264 5.44 20.32 -16.19
CA LYS A 264 5.70 21.73 -16.55
C LYS A 264 5.31 22.65 -15.40
N GLU A 265 5.77 23.89 -15.46
CA GLU A 265 5.63 24.89 -14.40
C GLU A 265 4.19 25.02 -13.83
N HIS A 266 3.18 24.92 -14.71
CA HIS A 266 1.78 25.05 -14.31
C HIS A 266 1.03 23.73 -14.15
N ALA A 267 1.72 22.61 -14.38
CA ALA A 267 1.14 21.30 -14.15
C ALA A 267 0.79 21.10 -12.68
N LYS A 268 -0.30 20.40 -12.43
CA LYS A 268 -0.74 20.04 -11.08
C LYS A 268 -0.17 18.68 -10.70
N ILE A 269 0.09 18.50 -9.41
CA ILE A 269 0.67 17.24 -8.91
C ILE A 269 -0.29 16.63 -7.90
N LEU A 270 -0.68 15.39 -8.16
CA LEU A 270 -1.49 14.59 -7.27
C LEU A 270 -0.66 13.42 -6.72
N TRP A 271 -0.49 13.42 -5.42
CA TRP A 271 0.10 12.33 -4.66
C TRP A 271 -1.01 11.49 -4.04
N CYS A 272 -1.13 10.26 -4.44
CA CYS A 272 -2.12 9.35 -3.88
C CYS A 272 -1.42 8.05 -3.47
N GLY A 273 -1.79 7.50 -2.34
CA GLY A 273 -1.23 6.23 -1.97
C GLY A 273 -1.41 5.88 -0.49
N THR A 274 -0.92 4.71 -0.18
CA THR A 274 -0.75 4.25 1.19
C THR A 274 0.54 4.85 1.73
N ARG A 275 0.51 5.45 2.92
CA ARG A 275 1.71 5.90 3.60
C ARG A 275 2.47 4.68 4.14
N TRP A 276 3.78 4.72 4.06
CA TRP A 276 4.63 3.63 4.52
C TRP A 276 5.67 4.08 5.55
N SER A 277 6.20 5.29 5.37
CA SER A 277 7.28 5.85 6.19
C SER A 277 7.20 7.37 6.18
N MET A 278 7.80 8.01 7.18
CA MET A 278 8.00 9.47 7.18
C MET A 278 8.82 9.93 5.97
N ILE A 279 9.75 9.10 5.52
CA ILE A 279 10.67 9.38 4.40
C ILE A 279 10.29 8.66 3.11
N ASP A 280 9.03 8.20 2.97
CA ASP A 280 8.53 7.79 1.66
C ASP A 280 8.45 9.03 0.71
N PRO A 281 8.40 8.86 -0.62
CA PRO A 281 8.45 9.99 -1.54
C PRO A 281 7.40 11.08 -1.27
N ALA A 282 6.18 10.70 -0.88
CA ALA A 282 5.15 11.65 -0.52
C ALA A 282 5.50 12.39 0.79
N GLY A 283 6.07 11.69 1.78
CA GLY A 283 6.52 12.26 3.04
C GLY A 283 7.64 13.27 2.86
N VAL A 284 8.67 12.92 2.08
CA VAL A 284 9.76 13.85 1.76
C VAL A 284 9.23 15.10 1.05
N ARG A 285 8.30 14.92 0.09
CA ARG A 285 7.71 16.08 -0.61
C ARG A 285 6.89 16.97 0.34
N MET A 286 6.08 16.37 1.22
CA MET A 286 5.33 17.13 2.23
C MET A 286 6.26 17.92 3.15
N GLU A 287 7.34 17.30 3.62
CA GLU A 287 8.35 17.95 4.46
C GLU A 287 8.97 19.17 3.77
N LEU A 288 9.35 19.04 2.48
CA LEU A 288 9.87 20.15 1.69
C LEU A 288 8.85 21.29 1.55
N LEU A 289 7.58 20.97 1.27
CA LEU A 289 6.54 21.98 1.13
C LEU A 289 6.22 22.71 2.44
N LEU A 290 6.35 22.02 3.58
CA LEU A 290 6.06 22.58 4.89
C LEU A 290 7.22 23.45 5.43
N ASN A 291 8.47 23.04 5.20
CA ASN A 291 9.62 23.57 5.92
C ASN A 291 10.63 24.33 5.05
N ASP A 292 10.65 24.10 3.72
CA ASP A 292 11.56 24.80 2.82
C ASP A 292 10.92 26.08 2.25
N LYS A 293 11.53 27.22 2.58
CA LYS A 293 11.07 28.55 2.14
C LYS A 293 11.01 28.71 0.63
N SER A 294 11.74 27.91 -0.15
CA SER A 294 11.70 27.96 -1.63
C SER A 294 10.33 27.55 -2.18
N TYR A 295 9.55 26.80 -1.42
CA TYR A 295 8.19 26.35 -1.78
C TYR A 295 7.06 27.18 -1.16
N SER A 296 7.35 28.30 -0.48
CA SER A 296 6.36 29.12 0.24
C SER A 296 5.18 29.61 -0.62
N ASN A 297 5.35 29.69 -1.94
CA ASN A 297 4.31 30.11 -2.88
C ASN A 297 3.48 28.93 -3.44
N ARG A 298 3.82 27.68 -3.09
CA ARG A 298 3.08 26.48 -3.54
C ARG A 298 1.85 26.29 -2.66
N ARG A 299 0.69 26.20 -3.29
CA ARG A 299 -0.58 25.94 -2.61
C ARG A 299 -0.83 24.45 -2.60
N PHE A 300 -0.88 23.86 -1.45
CA PHE A 300 -1.08 22.41 -1.30
C PHE A 300 -2.12 22.08 -0.23
N LYS A 301 -2.65 20.87 -0.30
CA LYS A 301 -3.57 20.30 0.68
C LYS A 301 -3.20 18.86 0.95
N ILE A 302 -3.28 18.46 2.21
CA ILE A 302 -3.06 17.09 2.65
C ILE A 302 -4.38 16.58 3.20
N ILE A 303 -4.86 15.45 2.68
CA ILE A 303 -6.05 14.76 3.18
C ILE A 303 -5.65 13.34 3.53
N ASN A 304 -5.80 13.01 4.78
CA ASN A 304 -5.69 11.66 5.29
C ASN A 304 -7.09 11.17 5.69
N LEU A 305 -7.49 10.02 5.14
CA LEU A 305 -8.74 9.36 5.48
C LEU A 305 -8.41 8.00 6.12
N PRO A 306 -8.37 7.90 7.46
CA PRO A 306 -7.96 6.71 8.17
C PRO A 306 -9.00 5.59 8.09
N ALA A 307 -8.59 4.35 8.36
CA ALA A 307 -9.46 3.18 8.39
C ALA A 307 -10.55 3.29 9.46
N LEU A 308 -10.17 3.77 10.64
CA LEU A 308 -11.06 3.97 11.78
C LEU A 308 -11.08 5.45 12.15
N ASP A 309 -12.24 5.93 12.56
CA ASP A 309 -12.45 7.28 13.05
C ASP A 309 -12.11 7.42 14.56
N GLU A 310 -12.38 8.59 15.15
CA GLU A 310 -12.15 8.89 16.56
C GLU A 310 -12.98 8.03 17.52
N ASN A 311 -14.10 7.45 17.05
CA ASN A 311 -14.96 6.55 17.82
C ASN A 311 -14.59 5.08 17.63
N ASP A 312 -13.46 4.79 16.96
CA ASP A 312 -13.03 3.44 16.61
C ASP A 312 -14.03 2.72 15.68
N GLU A 313 -14.70 3.50 14.81
CA GLU A 313 -15.64 3.01 13.80
C GLU A 313 -15.07 3.16 12.39
N SER A 314 -15.46 2.25 11.49
CA SER A 314 -14.96 2.25 10.12
C SER A 314 -15.44 3.48 9.33
N ASN A 315 -14.50 4.22 8.74
CA ASN A 315 -14.83 5.23 7.72
C ASN A 315 -15.27 4.63 6.38
N PHE A 316 -15.12 3.32 6.17
CA PHE A 316 -15.30 2.66 4.88
C PHE A 316 -16.39 1.58 4.91
N GLN A 317 -17.30 1.66 5.85
CA GLN A 317 -18.51 0.84 5.87
C GLN A 317 -19.65 1.61 5.21
N TYR A 318 -20.25 1.05 4.17
CA TYR A 318 -21.24 1.71 3.34
C TYR A 318 -22.53 0.88 3.23
N ASP A 319 -23.57 1.48 2.66
CA ASP A 319 -24.79 0.78 2.30
C ASP A 319 -24.51 -0.39 1.32
N TYR A 320 -25.44 -1.32 1.23
CA TYR A 320 -25.36 -2.51 0.36
C TYR A 320 -24.21 -3.47 0.68
N ASP A 321 -23.73 -3.52 1.93
CA ASP A 321 -22.59 -4.33 2.37
C ASP A 321 -21.29 -4.08 1.56
N VAL A 322 -21.16 -2.87 1.03
CA VAL A 322 -19.97 -2.43 0.29
C VAL A 322 -18.95 -1.85 1.26
N GLY A 323 -17.67 -2.14 1.02
CA GLY A 323 -16.58 -1.59 1.82
C GLY A 323 -16.10 -2.52 2.92
N PHE A 324 -15.66 -1.97 4.05
CA PHE A 324 -15.05 -2.71 5.15
C PHE A 324 -15.69 -2.33 6.48
N SER A 325 -16.18 -3.34 7.20
CA SER A 325 -16.83 -3.14 8.50
C SER A 325 -15.83 -2.72 9.59
N THR A 326 -16.37 -2.15 10.65
CA THR A 326 -15.63 -1.84 11.87
C THR A 326 -14.91 -3.08 12.43
N ASP A 327 -15.60 -4.22 12.46
CA ASP A 327 -15.03 -5.47 12.95
C ASP A 327 -13.85 -5.96 12.09
N TYR A 328 -13.93 -5.80 10.77
CA TYR A 328 -12.81 -6.10 9.88
C TYR A 328 -11.56 -5.31 10.26
N TYR A 329 -11.67 -3.99 10.44
CA TYR A 329 -10.51 -3.17 10.77
C TYR A 329 -10.00 -3.41 12.18
N ARG A 330 -10.88 -3.66 13.16
CA ARG A 330 -10.47 -4.05 14.53
C ARG A 330 -9.71 -5.37 14.53
N GLN A 331 -10.15 -6.36 13.77
CA GLN A 331 -9.43 -7.64 13.61
C GLN A 331 -8.07 -7.45 12.92
N ARG A 332 -8.01 -6.57 11.91
CA ARG A 332 -6.74 -6.23 11.26
C ARG A 332 -5.78 -5.56 12.25
N ARG A 333 -6.22 -4.58 13.01
CA ARG A 333 -5.42 -3.92 14.06
C ARG A 333 -4.90 -4.92 15.09
N ALA A 334 -5.77 -5.77 15.62
CA ALA A 334 -5.38 -6.81 16.56
C ALA A 334 -4.33 -7.79 15.98
N SER A 335 -4.33 -8.01 14.66
CA SER A 335 -3.27 -8.79 13.99
C SER A 335 -1.92 -8.06 14.02
N PHE A 336 -1.90 -6.74 13.78
CA PHE A 336 -0.67 -5.94 13.88
C PHE A 336 -0.18 -5.83 15.34
N GLU A 337 -1.10 -5.73 16.31
CA GLU A 337 -0.77 -5.74 17.74
C GLU A 337 -0.09 -7.06 18.15
N ARG A 338 -0.66 -8.21 17.78
CA ARG A 338 -0.06 -9.52 18.04
C ARG A 338 1.33 -9.67 17.41
N ASN A 339 1.55 -9.08 16.26
CA ASN A 339 2.84 -9.10 15.56
C ASN A 339 3.80 -8.00 16.03
N ASN A 340 3.40 -7.19 17.03
CA ASN A 340 4.16 -6.05 17.54
C ASN A 340 4.59 -5.05 16.45
N ASP A 341 3.73 -4.87 15.42
CA ASP A 341 3.98 -3.99 14.27
C ASP A 341 2.93 -2.89 14.12
N MET A 342 2.63 -2.22 15.23
CA MET A 342 1.68 -1.09 15.23
C MET A 342 2.15 0.06 14.33
N ALA A 343 3.45 0.19 14.08
CA ALA A 343 3.97 1.18 13.15
C ALA A 343 3.45 0.96 11.71
N SER A 344 3.34 -0.30 11.26
CA SER A 344 2.71 -0.62 9.96
C SER A 344 1.20 -0.34 9.97
N TRP A 345 0.50 -0.60 11.07
CA TRP A 345 -0.91 -0.25 11.19
C TRP A 345 -1.12 1.27 11.08
N LEU A 346 -0.37 2.05 11.86
CA LEU A 346 -0.46 3.51 11.84
C LEU A 346 -0.13 4.07 10.46
N ALA A 347 0.92 3.58 9.82
CA ALA A 347 1.31 4.02 8.49
C ALA A 347 0.26 3.67 7.43
N GLN A 348 -0.11 2.38 7.30
CA GLN A 348 -0.90 1.91 6.16
C GLN A 348 -2.41 2.15 6.32
N TYR A 349 -2.92 2.01 7.55
CA TYR A 349 -4.36 2.07 7.81
C TYR A 349 -4.81 3.39 8.44
N MET A 350 -3.93 4.06 9.20
CA MET A 350 -4.26 5.36 9.79
C MET A 350 -3.67 6.52 9.00
N GLY A 351 -2.72 6.27 8.06
CA GLY A 351 -2.04 7.29 7.29
C GLY A 351 -1.07 8.14 8.11
N GLU A 352 -0.67 7.65 9.27
CA GLU A 352 0.18 8.30 10.26
C GLU A 352 1.49 7.52 10.43
N PRO A 353 2.40 7.56 9.44
CA PRO A 353 3.68 6.88 9.60
C PRO A 353 4.47 7.51 10.75
N ILE A 354 4.97 6.66 11.62
CA ILE A 354 5.88 7.03 12.70
C ILE A 354 7.30 6.56 12.38
N GLU A 355 8.29 7.25 12.91
CA GLU A 355 9.65 6.73 12.86
C GLU A 355 9.71 5.42 13.66
N ARG A 356 10.23 4.40 13.03
CA ARG A 356 10.53 3.15 13.71
C ARG A 356 11.90 3.33 14.39
N GLU A 357 11.90 4.04 15.50
CA GLU A 357 13.08 4.17 16.33
C GLU A 357 13.23 2.94 17.22
N GLY A 358 14.47 2.52 17.44
CA GLY A 358 14.78 1.42 18.34
C GLY A 358 15.31 0.17 17.65
N THR A 359 15.55 -0.83 18.47
CA THR A 359 15.99 -2.16 18.04
C THR A 359 14.79 -3.09 17.91
N LEU A 360 14.88 -4.06 16.99
CA LEU A 360 13.80 -5.05 16.77
C LEU A 360 13.62 -5.93 18.01
N PHE A 361 14.69 -6.16 18.76
CA PHE A 361 14.71 -7.00 19.93
C PHE A 361 15.14 -6.18 21.14
N GLU A 362 14.24 -6.06 22.10
CA GLU A 362 14.47 -5.37 23.38
C GLU A 362 14.74 -6.40 24.49
N THR A 363 15.54 -6.03 25.48
CA THR A 363 15.96 -6.94 26.55
C THR A 363 14.78 -7.49 27.35
N ASP A 364 13.79 -6.66 27.62
CA ASP A 364 12.57 -6.99 28.38
C ASP A 364 11.51 -7.72 27.53
N GLY A 365 11.74 -7.82 26.21
CA GLY A 365 10.85 -8.53 25.28
C GLY A 365 11.13 -10.03 25.18
N PHE A 366 12.12 -10.56 25.93
CA PHE A 366 12.49 -11.96 25.90
C PHE A 366 12.22 -12.69 27.21
N MET A 367 12.04 -14.00 27.13
CA MET A 367 12.01 -14.88 28.30
C MET A 367 13.42 -15.37 28.62
N TYR A 368 13.70 -15.49 29.92
CA TYR A 368 15.00 -15.91 30.42
C TYR A 368 14.88 -17.04 31.44
N TYR A 369 15.94 -17.88 31.56
CA TYR A 369 16.06 -18.93 32.55
C TYR A 369 17.47 -18.95 33.15
N ASN A 370 17.58 -19.50 34.34
CA ASN A 370 18.79 -19.55 35.16
C ASN A 370 19.76 -20.69 34.82
N GLY A 371 19.58 -21.36 33.67
CA GLY A 371 20.37 -22.54 33.27
C GLY A 371 19.72 -23.89 33.62
N ASP A 372 18.71 -23.92 34.48
CA ASP A 372 17.94 -25.11 34.78
C ASP A 372 16.92 -25.41 33.69
N LEU A 373 17.04 -26.57 33.04
CA LEU A 373 16.11 -27.01 32.01
C LEU A 373 14.90 -27.74 32.63
N PRO A 374 13.75 -27.82 31.93
CA PRO A 374 12.62 -28.63 32.35
C PRO A 374 13.05 -30.10 32.65
N ALA A 375 12.48 -30.70 33.69
CA ALA A 375 12.83 -32.07 34.12
C ALA A 375 12.42 -33.18 33.13
N VAL A 376 11.71 -32.82 32.06
CA VAL A 376 11.31 -33.73 30.97
C VAL A 376 12.32 -33.69 29.83
N GLU A 377 12.42 -34.76 29.05
CA GLU A 377 13.24 -34.72 27.85
C GLU A 377 12.63 -33.80 26.78
N PRO A 378 13.45 -33.00 26.07
CA PRO A 378 12.97 -32.16 24.99
C PRO A 378 12.49 -32.99 23.80
N ASP A 379 11.48 -32.52 23.12
CA ASP A 379 10.94 -33.13 21.90
C ASP A 379 11.99 -33.17 20.78
N ARG A 380 12.85 -32.15 20.72
CA ARG A 380 13.95 -32.06 19.75
C ARG A 380 15.14 -31.29 20.34
N LYS A 381 16.35 -31.75 20.00
CA LYS A 381 17.62 -31.06 20.26
C LYS A 381 18.28 -30.76 18.91
N PHE A 382 18.56 -29.53 18.61
CA PHE A 382 19.10 -29.10 17.31
C PHE A 382 20.18 -28.04 17.44
N LEU A 383 21.00 -27.93 16.39
CA LEU A 383 21.97 -26.85 16.20
C LEU A 383 21.75 -26.23 14.81
N ILE A 384 21.40 -24.95 14.75
CA ILE A 384 21.26 -24.18 13.50
C ILE A 384 22.50 -23.32 13.35
N VAL A 385 23.06 -23.27 12.14
CA VAL A 385 24.32 -22.58 11.86
C VAL A 385 24.21 -21.76 10.59
N ASP A 386 24.55 -20.47 10.69
CA ASP A 386 24.86 -19.58 9.56
C ASP A 386 26.40 -19.50 9.45
N PRO A 387 27.02 -20.13 8.42
CA PRO A 387 28.47 -20.18 8.30
C PRO A 387 29.02 -18.88 7.74
N SER A 388 30.07 -18.34 8.39
CA SER A 388 30.89 -17.25 7.82
C SER A 388 31.96 -17.80 6.87
N PHE A 389 32.23 -17.06 5.79
CA PHE A 389 33.26 -17.39 4.79
C PHE A 389 34.43 -16.39 4.75
N GLY A 390 34.55 -15.54 5.77
CA GLY A 390 35.58 -14.51 5.90
C GLY A 390 35.05 -13.09 5.55
N GLY A 391 35.89 -12.07 5.73
CA GLY A 391 35.49 -10.67 5.42
C GLY A 391 34.92 -9.87 6.59
N GLY A 392 34.98 -10.40 7.81
CA GLY A 392 34.53 -9.71 9.03
C GLY A 392 33.15 -10.14 9.54
N ASP A 393 32.45 -11.05 8.83
CA ASP A 393 31.19 -11.63 9.28
C ASP A 393 31.44 -12.73 10.35
N PHE A 394 30.50 -12.86 11.28
CA PHE A 394 30.57 -13.87 12.32
C PHE A 394 29.90 -15.16 11.86
N LEU A 395 30.52 -16.30 12.20
CA LEU A 395 29.79 -17.56 12.26
C LEU A 395 28.82 -17.45 13.43
N ALA A 396 27.52 -17.60 13.16
CA ALA A 396 26.49 -17.63 14.17
C ALA A 396 25.87 -19.04 14.26
N GLY A 397 25.70 -19.55 15.48
CA GLY A 397 25.08 -20.86 15.73
C GLY A 397 24.20 -20.82 16.98
N VAL A 398 23.09 -21.54 16.96
CA VAL A 398 22.15 -21.65 18.07
C VAL A 398 21.83 -23.08 18.37
N VAL A 399 22.12 -23.52 19.59
CA VAL A 399 21.66 -24.80 20.14
C VAL A 399 20.26 -24.58 20.72
N GLY A 400 19.26 -25.32 20.24
CA GLY A 400 17.89 -25.26 20.71
C GLY A 400 17.38 -26.59 21.26
N TYR A 401 16.72 -26.53 22.43
CA TYR A 401 15.99 -27.63 23.06
C TYR A 401 14.51 -27.27 23.05
N GLN A 402 13.72 -27.99 22.26
CA GLN A 402 12.29 -27.69 22.08
C GLN A 402 11.45 -28.55 23.03
N TYR A 403 10.53 -27.89 23.73
CA TYR A 403 9.52 -28.47 24.62
C TYR A 403 8.14 -27.92 24.20
N GLY A 404 7.41 -28.67 23.37
CA GLY A 404 6.18 -28.15 22.78
C GLY A 404 6.43 -26.94 21.87
N ASP A 405 5.86 -25.80 22.23
CA ASP A 405 6.06 -24.55 21.51
C ASP A 405 7.27 -23.74 22.04
N ASP A 406 7.82 -24.07 23.21
CA ASP A 406 8.94 -23.35 23.79
C ASP A 406 10.31 -23.92 23.35
N VAL A 407 11.26 -23.02 23.10
CA VAL A 407 12.62 -23.35 22.67
C VAL A 407 13.63 -22.71 23.61
N TYR A 408 14.25 -23.56 24.47
CA TYR A 408 15.34 -23.15 25.33
C TYR A 408 16.65 -23.09 24.56
N ILE A 409 17.43 -22.01 24.77
CA ILE A 409 18.72 -21.80 24.11
C ILE A 409 19.86 -21.98 25.11
N PRO A 410 20.34 -23.23 25.35
CA PRO A 410 21.39 -23.47 26.33
C PRO A 410 22.77 -23.03 25.89
N ASN A 411 23.00 -22.87 24.58
CA ASN A 411 24.29 -22.43 24.06
C ASN A 411 24.17 -21.78 22.69
N VAL A 412 25.13 -20.91 22.39
CA VAL A 412 25.31 -20.29 21.09
C VAL A 412 26.76 -20.38 20.64
N ILE A 413 26.98 -20.22 19.33
CA ILE A 413 28.31 -20.00 18.73
C ILE A 413 28.28 -18.62 18.10
N PHE A 414 29.27 -17.77 18.41
CA PHE A 414 29.39 -16.45 17.80
C PHE A 414 30.86 -16.09 17.69
N ASP A 415 31.44 -16.41 16.52
CA ASP A 415 32.89 -16.42 16.33
C ASP A 415 33.26 -15.97 14.92
N ASN A 416 34.23 -15.07 14.80
CA ASN A 416 34.74 -14.58 13.52
C ASN A 416 36.10 -15.20 13.13
N ALA A 417 36.51 -16.26 13.79
CA ALA A 417 37.74 -17.01 13.47
C ALA A 417 37.60 -17.75 12.13
N GLU A 418 38.72 -18.23 11.62
CA GLU A 418 38.76 -18.98 10.38
C GLU A 418 38.09 -20.37 10.52
N LYS A 419 37.80 -21.01 9.38
CA LYS A 419 37.08 -22.30 9.29
C LYS A 419 37.75 -23.42 10.08
N ASN A 420 39.06 -23.44 10.15
CA ASN A 420 39.85 -24.43 10.93
C ASN A 420 39.59 -24.35 12.44
N VAL A 421 39.08 -23.22 12.94
CA VAL A 421 38.67 -23.04 14.35
C VAL A 421 37.18 -23.26 14.51
N THR A 422 36.37 -22.72 13.60
CA THR A 422 34.91 -22.70 13.73
C THR A 422 34.25 -24.04 13.40
N GLN A 423 34.77 -24.82 12.44
CA GLN A 423 34.22 -26.15 12.11
C GLN A 423 34.37 -27.17 13.27
N PRO A 424 35.55 -27.33 13.91
CA PRO A 424 35.68 -28.16 15.13
C PRO A 424 34.69 -27.72 16.22
N LYS A 425 34.54 -26.41 16.42
CA LYS A 425 33.66 -25.84 17.45
C LYS A 425 32.19 -26.23 17.24
N ILE A 426 31.72 -26.25 15.99
CA ILE A 426 30.37 -26.75 15.67
C ILE A 426 30.21 -28.22 16.07
N GLY A 427 31.15 -29.08 15.68
CA GLY A 427 31.13 -30.52 16.02
C GLY A 427 31.16 -30.75 17.53
N GLU A 428 32.08 -30.08 18.25
CA GLU A 428 32.18 -30.16 19.72
C GLU A 428 30.88 -29.73 20.42
N ARG A 429 30.26 -28.61 19.97
CA ARG A 429 28.97 -28.17 20.53
C ARG A 429 27.87 -29.16 20.26
N ALA A 430 27.78 -29.70 19.06
CA ALA A 430 26.79 -30.71 18.71
C ALA A 430 26.91 -31.97 19.59
N VAL A 431 28.12 -32.45 19.84
CA VAL A 431 28.39 -33.59 20.72
C VAL A 431 28.09 -33.26 22.18
N ARG A 432 28.58 -32.11 22.68
CA ARG A 432 28.41 -31.66 24.07
C ARG A 432 26.96 -31.48 24.48
N TYR A 433 26.14 -30.90 23.58
CA TYR A 433 24.72 -30.62 23.84
C TYR A 433 23.81 -31.73 23.31
N ASP A 434 24.36 -32.85 22.93
CA ASP A 434 23.64 -34.04 22.49
C ASP A 434 22.56 -33.77 21.45
N VAL A 435 22.88 -32.89 20.46
CA VAL A 435 21.92 -32.56 19.43
C VAL A 435 21.68 -33.69 18.46
N SER A 436 20.46 -33.86 17.98
CA SER A 436 20.10 -34.87 17.00
C SER A 436 20.26 -34.41 15.55
N THR A 437 20.21 -33.10 15.34
CA THR A 437 20.23 -32.50 13.98
C THR A 437 21.07 -31.23 13.99
N ILE A 438 21.97 -31.09 13.00
CA ILE A 438 22.64 -29.85 12.64
C ILE A 438 22.03 -29.38 11.32
N GLN A 439 21.56 -28.14 11.23
CA GLN A 439 21.17 -27.50 9.95
C GLN A 439 22.13 -26.37 9.67
N VAL A 440 22.73 -26.38 8.49
CA VAL A 440 23.68 -25.36 8.02
C VAL A 440 23.04 -24.63 6.83
N GLU A 441 23.13 -23.30 6.78
CA GLU A 441 22.67 -22.53 5.61
C GLU A 441 23.56 -22.86 4.40
N ALA A 442 22.91 -23.20 3.28
CA ALA A 442 23.61 -23.62 2.07
C ALA A 442 24.04 -22.40 1.24
N ASN A 443 25.33 -22.34 0.92
CA ASN A 443 25.88 -21.45 -0.10
C ASN A 443 26.83 -22.25 -1.02
N LYS A 444 27.50 -21.58 -1.97
CA LYS A 444 28.34 -22.24 -2.99
C LYS A 444 29.48 -23.12 -2.45
N SER A 445 29.80 -23.08 -1.15
CA SER A 445 30.91 -23.83 -0.53
C SER A 445 30.46 -24.74 0.61
N THR A 446 29.17 -24.97 0.77
CA THR A 446 28.62 -25.63 1.97
C THR A 446 28.84 -27.14 2.00
N GLU A 447 28.94 -27.82 0.85
CA GLU A 447 29.19 -29.26 0.82
C GLU A 447 30.51 -29.66 1.54
N SER A 448 31.61 -29.02 1.16
CA SER A 448 32.90 -29.26 1.82
C SER A 448 32.91 -28.81 3.30
N TYR A 449 32.04 -27.85 3.65
CA TYR A 449 31.91 -27.36 5.01
C TYR A 449 31.25 -28.40 5.93
N THR A 450 30.17 -29.02 5.45
CA THR A 450 29.44 -30.07 6.21
C THR A 450 30.22 -31.38 6.32
N GLU A 451 30.99 -31.77 5.29
CA GLU A 451 31.88 -32.91 5.34
C GLU A 451 32.96 -32.75 6.41
N ASN A 452 33.52 -31.56 6.55
CA ASN A 452 34.50 -31.27 7.58
C ASN A 452 33.90 -31.30 8.99
N ILE A 453 32.68 -30.76 9.20
CA ILE A 453 31.99 -30.84 10.49
C ILE A 453 31.79 -32.32 10.92
N ALA A 454 31.44 -33.20 9.98
CA ALA A 454 31.19 -34.60 10.25
C ALA A 454 32.39 -35.31 10.91
N GLN A 455 33.62 -34.85 10.66
CA GLN A 455 34.84 -35.41 11.26
C GLN A 455 34.95 -35.13 12.76
N TYR A 456 34.24 -34.12 13.28
CA TYR A 456 34.28 -33.73 14.69
C TYR A 456 33.09 -34.23 15.52
N LEU A 457 32.30 -35.16 14.99
CA LEU A 457 31.12 -35.68 15.69
C LEU A 457 31.41 -36.82 16.66
N ASP A 458 32.68 -37.19 16.86
CA ASP A 458 33.15 -38.19 17.81
C ASP A 458 32.37 -39.52 17.69
N GLY A 459 32.07 -39.95 16.46
CA GLY A 459 31.32 -41.17 16.17
C GLY A 459 29.83 -41.15 16.50
N LYS A 460 29.29 -40.05 17.03
CA LYS A 460 27.84 -39.90 17.28
C LYS A 460 27.07 -39.80 15.98
N LYS A 461 25.90 -40.45 15.93
CA LYS A 461 24.98 -40.38 14.79
C LYS A 461 24.13 -39.08 14.86
N ILE A 462 24.68 -38.00 14.32
CA ILE A 462 23.99 -36.71 14.22
C ILE A 462 23.64 -36.45 12.75
N THR A 463 22.40 -36.08 12.48
CA THR A 463 21.96 -35.76 11.12
C THR A 463 22.41 -34.34 10.73
N ILE A 464 23.26 -34.22 9.70
CA ILE A 464 23.63 -32.92 9.14
C ILE A 464 22.73 -32.64 7.93
N ARG A 465 22.09 -31.46 7.89
CA ARG A 465 21.24 -30.98 6.80
C ARG A 465 21.76 -29.68 6.28
N THR A 466 21.66 -29.48 4.97
CA THR A 466 21.87 -28.18 4.34
C THR A 466 20.53 -27.61 3.93
N LYS A 467 20.33 -26.31 4.09
CA LYS A 467 19.14 -25.59 3.66
C LYS A 467 19.54 -24.33 2.93
N ALA A 468 19.11 -24.19 1.67
CA ALA A 468 19.31 -22.96 0.92
C ALA A 468 18.51 -21.81 1.52
N ALA A 469 19.10 -20.61 1.55
CA ALA A 469 18.36 -19.41 1.85
C ALA A 469 17.23 -19.21 0.81
N PRO A 470 16.05 -18.74 1.20
CA PRO A 470 14.98 -18.43 0.26
C PRO A 470 15.44 -17.35 -0.73
N THR A 471 15.33 -17.61 -2.03
CA THR A 471 15.72 -16.66 -3.08
C THR A 471 14.75 -15.48 -3.23
N THR A 472 13.57 -15.56 -2.62
CA THR A 472 12.46 -14.60 -2.76
C THR A 472 12.37 -13.59 -1.63
N LYS A 473 13.06 -13.80 -0.50
CA LYS A 473 13.02 -12.92 0.68
C LYS A 473 14.42 -12.50 1.09
N GLY A 474 14.60 -11.20 1.33
CA GLY A 474 15.86 -10.66 1.89
C GLY A 474 16.09 -11.13 3.34
N LYS A 475 17.35 -11.08 3.82
CA LYS A 475 17.77 -11.47 5.18
C LYS A 475 16.98 -10.71 6.26
N GLU A 476 16.90 -9.38 6.13
CA GLU A 476 16.13 -8.53 7.06
C GLU A 476 14.66 -8.94 7.16
N GLN A 477 14.02 -9.26 6.02
CA GLN A 477 12.62 -9.69 6.02
C GLN A 477 12.42 -11.03 6.74
N ARG A 478 13.33 -11.97 6.62
CA ARG A 478 13.28 -13.24 7.37
C ARG A 478 13.31 -13.00 8.87
N ILE A 479 14.18 -12.09 9.31
CA ILE A 479 14.31 -11.69 10.71
C ILE A 479 13.01 -11.05 11.21
N PHE A 480 12.44 -10.12 10.46
CA PHE A 480 11.16 -9.48 10.79
C PHE A 480 10.00 -10.47 10.87
N ASP A 481 9.88 -11.36 9.89
CA ASP A 481 8.79 -12.36 9.84
C ASP A 481 8.82 -13.31 11.04
N ARG A 482 10.01 -13.59 11.60
CA ARG A 482 10.21 -14.53 12.71
C ARG A 482 10.41 -13.88 14.08
N ALA A 483 10.55 -12.56 14.14
CA ALA A 483 10.71 -11.86 15.42
C ALA A 483 9.56 -12.12 16.41
N PRO A 484 8.28 -12.20 16.00
CA PRO A 484 7.18 -12.57 16.92
C PRO A 484 7.36 -13.95 17.53
N ASP A 485 7.71 -14.97 16.72
CA ASP A 485 7.93 -16.34 17.19
C ASP A 485 9.10 -16.40 18.17
N ILE A 486 10.19 -15.69 17.86
CA ILE A 486 11.40 -15.65 18.71
C ILE A 486 11.06 -15.00 20.07
N ARG A 487 10.32 -13.91 20.09
CA ARG A 487 9.93 -13.24 21.34
C ARG A 487 8.95 -14.04 22.19
N ALA A 488 8.02 -14.73 21.54
CA ALA A 488 6.96 -15.46 22.24
C ALA A 488 7.44 -16.81 22.79
N HIS A 489 8.44 -17.45 22.18
CA HIS A 489 8.73 -18.86 22.41
C HIS A 489 10.20 -19.16 22.71
N PHE A 490 11.15 -18.23 22.44
CA PHE A 490 12.56 -18.50 22.72
C PHE A 490 12.93 -18.05 24.13
N ILE A 491 13.55 -18.95 24.89
CA ILE A 491 13.93 -18.75 26.28
C ILE A 491 15.45 -18.78 26.37
N PHE A 492 16.04 -17.64 26.69
CA PHE A 492 17.49 -17.45 26.70
C PHE A 492 18.08 -17.59 28.11
N LEU A 493 19.38 -17.86 28.22
CA LEU A 493 20.06 -17.78 29.52
C LEU A 493 20.01 -16.35 30.05
N ASP A 494 19.78 -16.21 31.35
CA ASP A 494 19.91 -14.92 32.02
C ASP A 494 21.39 -14.46 32.08
N ASP A 495 21.61 -13.18 32.36
CA ASP A 495 22.94 -12.56 32.30
C ASP A 495 23.97 -13.24 33.25
N GLY A 496 23.50 -13.79 34.37
CA GLY A 496 24.36 -14.46 35.36
C GLY A 496 24.91 -15.80 34.91
N HIS A 497 24.30 -16.43 33.89
CA HIS A 497 24.64 -17.78 33.42
C HIS A 497 25.21 -17.78 31.98
N ARG A 498 25.36 -16.62 31.35
CA ARG A 498 25.92 -16.47 30.00
C ARG A 498 27.43 -16.60 29.98
N THR A 499 27.96 -17.29 28.97
CA THR A 499 29.38 -17.16 28.61
C THR A 499 29.63 -15.80 27.92
N LYS A 500 30.90 -15.40 27.81
CA LYS A 500 31.30 -14.21 27.07
C LYS A 500 30.80 -14.24 25.59
N GLU A 501 30.89 -15.42 24.96
CA GLU A 501 30.41 -15.65 23.59
C GLU A 501 28.90 -15.47 23.49
N TYR A 502 28.14 -16.00 24.47
CA TYR A 502 26.69 -15.83 24.54
C TYR A 502 26.28 -14.36 24.74
N THR A 503 27.01 -13.65 25.59
CA THR A 503 26.77 -12.21 25.80
C THR A 503 27.00 -11.40 24.52
N MET A 504 28.08 -11.68 23.76
CA MET A 504 28.34 -11.03 22.47
C MET A 504 27.24 -11.34 21.44
N PHE A 505 26.75 -12.57 21.40
CA PHE A 505 25.63 -12.99 20.56
C PHE A 505 24.37 -12.16 20.90
N MET A 506 23.99 -12.08 22.18
CA MET A 506 22.82 -11.31 22.59
C MET A 506 22.98 -9.80 22.35
N GLN A 507 24.18 -9.25 22.53
CA GLN A 507 24.45 -7.85 22.17
C GLN A 507 24.25 -7.60 20.66
N ASN A 508 24.62 -8.55 19.80
CA ASN A 508 24.36 -8.46 18.37
C ASN A 508 22.85 -8.54 18.08
N VAL A 509 22.10 -9.43 18.75
CA VAL A 509 20.64 -9.50 18.65
C VAL A 509 19.99 -8.16 19.04
N PHE A 510 20.37 -7.59 20.18
CA PHE A 510 19.81 -6.33 20.66
C PHE A 510 20.25 -5.10 19.86
N SER A 511 21.33 -5.19 19.09
CA SER A 511 21.81 -4.12 18.24
C SER A 511 21.07 -4.04 16.89
N PHE A 512 20.25 -5.03 16.56
CA PHE A 512 19.54 -5.07 15.29
C PHE A 512 18.45 -4.02 15.22
N LYS A 513 18.64 -3.05 14.33
CA LYS A 513 17.75 -1.90 14.17
C LYS A 513 16.57 -2.23 13.25
N ILE A 514 15.40 -1.71 13.58
CA ILE A 514 14.19 -1.81 12.76
C ILE A 514 14.37 -1.07 11.44
N THR A 515 15.08 0.06 11.45
CA THR A 515 15.38 0.86 10.27
C THR A 515 16.87 1.19 10.19
N GLY A 516 17.42 1.20 8.99
CA GLY A 516 18.83 1.51 8.76
C GLY A 516 19.66 0.31 8.33
N LYS A 517 20.99 0.49 8.22
CA LYS A 517 21.92 -0.60 7.90
C LYS A 517 22.28 -1.36 9.17
N ASN A 518 21.98 -2.63 9.16
CA ASN A 518 22.47 -3.59 10.14
C ASN A 518 23.80 -4.14 9.62
N LYS A 519 24.92 -3.66 10.18
CA LYS A 519 26.26 -3.98 9.69
C LYS A 519 26.69 -5.40 10.02
N HIS A 520 26.09 -6.00 11.07
CA HIS A 520 26.29 -7.36 11.53
C HIS A 520 24.94 -7.87 12.03
N ASP A 521 24.28 -8.71 11.25
CA ASP A 521 22.94 -9.25 11.52
C ASP A 521 22.94 -10.78 11.64
N ASP A 522 24.14 -11.36 11.90
CA ASP A 522 24.35 -12.81 11.89
C ASP A 522 23.61 -13.51 13.03
N ALA A 523 23.58 -12.93 14.24
CA ALA A 523 22.87 -13.50 15.38
C ALA A 523 21.33 -13.42 15.21
N PRO A 524 20.71 -12.32 14.82
CA PRO A 524 19.28 -12.27 14.49
C PRO A 524 18.89 -13.21 13.35
N ASP A 525 19.74 -13.37 12.33
CA ASP A 525 19.43 -14.23 11.20
C ASP A 525 19.42 -15.71 11.59
N VAL A 526 20.44 -16.19 12.33
CA VAL A 526 20.45 -17.57 12.79
C VAL A 526 19.27 -17.87 13.74
N LEU A 527 18.82 -16.89 14.54
CA LEU A 527 17.59 -17.02 15.33
C LEU A 527 16.36 -17.16 14.44
N SER A 528 16.27 -16.40 13.34
CA SER A 528 15.17 -16.54 12.38
C SER A 528 15.15 -17.92 11.73
N MET A 529 16.31 -18.45 11.39
CA MET A 529 16.47 -19.82 10.87
C MET A 529 16.06 -20.87 11.89
N ALA A 530 16.42 -20.68 13.18
CA ALA A 530 16.06 -21.56 14.28
C ALA A 530 14.53 -21.56 14.52
N ALA A 531 13.88 -20.39 14.47
CA ALA A 531 12.43 -20.27 14.56
C ALA A 531 11.73 -20.97 13.38
N GLU A 532 12.23 -20.77 12.16
CA GLU A 532 11.71 -21.48 11.01
C GLU A 532 11.87 -23.01 11.15
N PHE A 533 12.98 -23.49 11.68
CA PHE A 533 13.20 -24.92 11.93
C PHE A 533 12.24 -25.46 13.00
N ALA A 534 12.07 -24.73 14.11
CA ALA A 534 11.24 -25.15 15.24
C ALA A 534 9.75 -25.20 14.87
N PHE A 535 9.23 -24.21 14.09
CA PHE A 535 7.81 -24.01 13.88
C PHE A 535 7.32 -24.38 12.45
N ARG A 536 8.17 -24.92 11.59
CA ARG A 536 7.84 -25.24 10.18
C ARG A 536 6.67 -26.24 10.02
N ASN A 537 6.33 -27.03 11.04
CA ASN A 537 5.27 -28.02 10.99
C ASN A 537 3.95 -27.57 11.63
N SER A 538 3.88 -26.39 12.26
CA SER A 538 2.64 -25.89 12.85
C SER A 538 1.62 -25.42 11.82
N ASP A 539 2.09 -24.99 10.65
CA ASP A 539 1.22 -24.52 9.56
C ASP A 539 0.48 -25.66 8.82
N ASN A 540 0.83 -26.94 9.07
CA ASN A 540 0.23 -28.11 8.43
C ASN A 540 -0.72 -28.93 9.32
N ARG A 541 -1.07 -28.46 10.51
CA ARG A 541 -2.14 -29.09 11.29
C ARG A 541 -3.51 -28.62 10.78
N VAL A 542 -3.94 -29.16 9.64
CA VAL A 542 -5.35 -29.17 9.27
C VAL A 542 -6.08 -30.07 10.27
N ALA A 543 -6.72 -29.46 11.25
CA ALA A 543 -7.68 -30.18 12.10
C ALA A 543 -8.88 -30.56 11.23
N VAL A 544 -8.92 -31.79 10.76
CA VAL A 544 -10.08 -32.36 10.07
C VAL A 544 -11.15 -32.60 11.12
N PHE A 545 -12.02 -31.61 11.32
CA PHE A 545 -13.24 -31.83 12.08
C PHE A 545 -14.18 -32.68 11.23
N LYS A 546 -14.40 -33.96 11.60
CA LYS A 546 -15.53 -34.73 11.12
C LYS A 546 -16.80 -34.00 11.57
N ARG A 547 -17.62 -33.55 10.62
CA ARG A 547 -18.97 -33.06 10.92
C ARG A 547 -19.70 -34.18 11.66
N PRO A 548 -20.29 -33.92 12.84
CA PRO A 548 -21.32 -34.81 13.35
C PRO A 548 -22.54 -34.71 12.42
N PHE A 549 -23.15 -35.81 12.13
CA PHE A 549 -24.22 -36.06 11.18
C PHE A 549 -25.35 -35.02 11.19
#